data_381285288832b4fb06347df3dcdaf856
#
_entry.id   381285288832b4fb06347df3dcdaf856
#
_cell.length_a   1.000
_cell.length_b   1.000
_cell.length_c   1.000
_cell.angle_alpha   90.00
_cell.angle_beta   90.00
_cell.angle_gamma   90.00
#
_symmetry.space_group_name_H-M   'P 1'
#
loop_
_entity.id
_entity.type
_entity.pdbx_description
1 polymer ?
#
loop_
_entity_poly.entity_id
_entity_poly.type
_entity_poly.pdbx_seq_one_letter_code
_entity_poly.pdbx_strand_id
1 'polypeptide(L)'
;WAQIGGKYYYAQPNQQLSLGSVYIPVREDTSISDWYYITVENGMRVGSVPIYGGYQCYYESGRLVYGGWATVNGKTYYADPSNQQLKTGTAVIDNVTYIFDRTGMLISEVHKGIDVSSHQGIIDWNQVRTSGVQFAVIRIMSWQGDAATGGYAIDPDFERNIREARAAGIYVGAYWYSVAFNGSEALQEVNIIKNSVAWNNVLNDGIILDLPMFIDYENNTAWFNSQTTYASRTEAVRMGMIYTENILGCRPGFYSSESY
;
A
#
# COMPACT_ATOMS: atom_id res chain seq x y z
N TRP A 1 34.89 2.60 26.35
CA TRP A 1 33.55 3.06 26.69
C TRP A 1 33.42 3.33 28.18
N ALA A 2 32.73 4.39 28.56
CA ALA A 2 32.39 4.71 29.93
C ALA A 2 30.86 4.91 30.04
N GLN A 3 30.28 4.49 31.16
CA GLN A 3 28.87 4.74 31.47
C GLN A 3 28.76 5.81 32.54
N ILE A 4 28.09 6.91 32.22
CA ILE A 4 27.92 8.07 33.12
C ILE A 4 26.44 8.44 33.15
N GLY A 5 25.80 8.36 34.31
CA GLY A 5 24.35 8.67 34.43
C GLY A 5 23.47 7.79 33.55
N GLY A 6 23.83 6.49 33.38
CA GLY A 6 23.09 5.57 32.51
C GLY A 6 23.32 5.73 30.99
N LYS A 7 24.17 6.68 30.57
CA LYS A 7 24.52 6.94 29.17
C LYS A 7 25.92 6.49 28.86
N TYR A 8 26.15 6.00 27.63
CA TYR A 8 27.46 5.51 27.19
C TYR A 8 28.22 6.59 26.43
N TYR A 9 29.51 6.73 26.77
CA TYR A 9 30.45 7.68 26.15
C TYR A 9 31.72 6.94 25.75
N TYR A 10 32.37 7.43 24.70
CA TYR A 10 33.69 6.94 24.32
C TYR A 10 34.77 7.96 24.67
N ALA A 11 35.71 7.57 25.51
CA ALA A 11 36.86 8.39 25.82
C ALA A 11 38.06 7.93 24.98
N GLN A 12 38.75 8.87 24.36
CA GLN A 12 39.99 8.63 23.65
C GLN A 12 41.14 8.34 24.66
N PRO A 13 42.29 7.79 24.20
CA PRO A 13 43.43 7.56 25.08
C PRO A 13 43.92 8.79 25.85
N ASN A 14 43.68 10.00 25.34
CA ASN A 14 43.98 11.28 25.99
C ASN A 14 42.92 11.70 27.04
N GLN A 15 41.98 10.82 27.39
CA GLN A 15 40.87 11.04 28.33
C GLN A 15 39.83 12.07 27.89
N GLN A 16 39.85 12.53 26.63
CA GLN A 16 38.81 13.39 26.09
C GLN A 16 37.63 12.58 25.61
N LEU A 17 36.41 13.07 25.84
CA LEU A 17 35.19 12.47 25.28
C LEU A 17 35.11 12.73 23.78
N SER A 18 34.87 11.67 23.03
CA SER A 18 34.58 11.79 21.62
C SER A 18 33.15 12.23 21.42
N LEU A 19 32.92 13.21 20.56
CA LEU A 19 31.60 13.76 20.22
C LEU A 19 31.37 13.77 18.71
N GLY A 20 30.12 13.73 18.30
CA GLY A 20 29.74 13.66 16.90
C GLY A 20 29.85 12.25 16.33
N SER A 21 30.09 12.15 15.04
CA SER A 21 30.34 10.87 14.36
C SER A 21 31.77 10.45 14.65
N VAL A 22 31.93 9.32 15.29
CA VAL A 22 33.23 8.81 15.76
C VAL A 22 33.44 7.40 15.24
N TYR A 23 34.56 7.20 14.52
CA TYR A 23 34.99 5.87 14.12
C TYR A 23 35.80 5.25 15.29
N ILE A 24 35.34 4.12 15.79
CA ILE A 24 36.00 3.40 16.85
C ILE A 24 36.63 2.13 16.26
N PRO A 25 37.97 2.07 16.11
CA PRO A 25 38.65 0.91 15.59
C PRO A 25 38.53 -0.28 16.55
N VAL A 26 38.62 -1.48 15.99
CA VAL A 26 38.61 -2.75 16.75
C VAL A 26 39.60 -2.71 17.89
N ARG A 27 39.15 -3.05 19.10
CA ARG A 27 40.00 -3.50 20.16
C ARG A 27 40.05 -5.03 20.19
N GLU A 28 41.08 -5.61 20.77
CA GLU A 28 41.42 -7.04 20.79
C GLU A 28 40.29 -7.96 21.29
N ASP A 29 39.26 -7.41 21.93
CA ASP A 29 38.12 -8.15 22.50
C ASP A 29 36.82 -7.99 21.77
N THR A 30 36.74 -7.11 20.73
CA THR A 30 35.55 -6.91 19.92
C THR A 30 35.89 -6.89 18.45
N SER A 31 35.31 -7.81 17.69
CA SER A 31 35.56 -7.98 16.24
C SER A 31 34.98 -6.85 15.35
N ILE A 32 34.59 -5.72 15.92
CA ILE A 32 33.77 -4.72 15.17
C ILE A 32 34.38 -3.33 15.33
N SER A 33 35.02 -2.82 14.25
CA SER A 33 35.26 -1.38 14.09
C SER A 33 34.01 -0.74 13.44
N ASP A 34 33.58 0.38 13.99
CA ASP A 34 32.35 0.99 13.47
C ASP A 34 32.24 2.48 13.77
N TRP A 35 31.29 3.15 13.08
CA TRP A 35 30.95 4.52 13.33
C TRP A 35 29.86 4.64 14.39
N TYR A 36 30.05 5.55 15.34
CA TYR A 36 29.11 5.89 16.40
C TYR A 36 28.82 7.38 16.40
N TYR A 37 27.64 7.76 16.89
CA TYR A 37 27.31 9.16 17.10
C TYR A 37 27.10 9.43 18.59
N ILE A 38 27.89 10.35 19.16
CA ILE A 38 27.93 10.62 20.57
C ILE A 38 27.71 12.11 20.83
N THR A 39 26.82 12.46 21.76
CA THR A 39 26.57 13.84 22.18
C THR A 39 26.84 14.00 23.68
N VAL A 40 27.19 15.21 24.11
CA VAL A 40 27.40 15.51 25.55
C VAL A 40 26.15 15.23 26.37
N GLU A 41 24.98 15.63 25.84
CA GLU A 41 23.73 15.56 26.57
C GLU A 41 23.17 14.14 26.66
N ASN A 42 23.35 13.35 25.61
CA ASN A 42 22.66 12.06 25.46
C ASN A 42 23.59 10.84 25.37
N GLY A 43 24.92 11.07 25.35
CA GLY A 43 25.87 9.98 25.11
C GLY A 43 25.70 9.39 23.70
N MET A 44 25.94 8.08 23.60
CA MET A 44 25.75 7.32 22.38
C MET A 44 24.27 7.34 21.93
N ARG A 45 24.04 7.78 20.72
CA ARG A 45 22.69 7.98 20.16
C ARG A 45 22.18 6.69 19.50
N VAL A 46 20.89 6.48 19.67
CA VAL A 46 20.13 5.43 18.99
C VAL A 46 19.01 6.09 18.19
N GLY A 47 18.72 5.58 17.00
CA GLY A 47 17.72 6.13 16.08
C GLY A 47 18.31 7.12 15.08
N SER A 48 17.46 7.89 14.40
CA SER A 48 17.90 8.86 13.41
C SER A 48 18.57 10.08 14.08
N VAL A 49 19.69 10.49 13.51
CA VAL A 49 20.47 11.65 13.98
C VAL A 49 20.63 12.63 12.83
N PRO A 50 20.24 13.91 12.98
CA PRO A 50 20.55 14.91 11.98
C PRO A 50 22.06 15.13 11.90
N ILE A 51 22.61 15.03 10.68
CA ILE A 51 24.01 15.29 10.41
C ILE A 51 24.17 16.55 9.55
N TYR A 52 25.40 17.03 9.49
CA TYR A 52 25.73 18.23 8.71
C TYR A 52 25.31 18.07 7.24
N GLY A 53 24.61 19.07 6.70
CA GLY A 53 24.07 19.05 5.34
C GLY A 53 22.61 18.61 5.21
N GLY A 54 21.89 18.42 6.33
CA GLY A 54 20.45 18.12 6.32
C GLY A 54 20.11 16.64 6.11
N TYR A 55 21.09 15.77 6.07
CA TYR A 55 20.91 14.32 5.97
C TYR A 55 20.78 13.69 7.34
N GLN A 56 20.04 12.58 7.41
CA GLN A 56 19.89 11.81 8.63
C GLN A 56 20.50 10.42 8.45
N CYS A 57 21.33 10.04 9.40
CA CYS A 57 21.85 8.68 9.51
C CYS A 57 21.12 7.94 10.62
N TYR A 58 21.05 6.63 10.49
CA TYR A 58 20.46 5.76 11.47
C TYR A 58 21.53 5.04 12.27
N TYR A 59 21.37 5.03 13.58
CA TYR A 59 22.28 4.36 14.53
C TYR A 59 21.50 3.37 15.39
N GLU A 60 21.74 2.07 15.20
CA GLU A 60 21.22 1.01 16.05
C GLU A 60 22.21 0.75 17.20
N SER A 61 21.73 0.82 18.44
CA SER A 61 22.59 0.69 19.62
C SER A 61 23.86 1.57 19.56
N GLY A 62 23.73 2.78 18.97
CA GLY A 62 24.85 3.71 18.79
C GLY A 62 25.72 3.43 17.57
N ARG A 63 25.59 2.29 16.93
CA ARG A 63 26.35 1.89 15.74
C ARG A 63 25.62 2.30 14.47
N LEU A 64 26.35 2.80 13.48
CA LEU A 64 25.77 3.18 12.18
C LEU A 64 25.27 1.92 11.43
N VAL A 65 24.06 1.98 10.92
CA VAL A 65 23.53 0.95 10.03
C VAL A 65 24.03 1.20 8.61
N TYR A 66 24.79 0.26 8.05
CA TYR A 66 25.45 0.38 6.75
C TYR A 66 24.58 0.07 5.54
N GLY A 67 23.29 0.13 5.67
CA GLY A 67 22.37 -0.05 4.57
C GLY A 67 21.35 -1.15 4.79
N GLY A 68 20.22 -1.00 4.12
CA GLY A 68 19.11 -1.92 4.24
C GLY A 68 18.09 -1.53 5.29
N TRP A 69 17.18 -2.44 5.56
CA TRP A 69 16.09 -2.27 6.50
C TRP A 69 16.53 -2.41 7.95
N ALA A 70 16.02 -1.54 8.83
CA ALA A 70 16.21 -1.61 10.28
C ALA A 70 14.92 -1.28 11.02
N THR A 71 14.60 -2.00 12.08
CA THR A 71 13.44 -1.73 12.94
C THR A 71 13.88 -1.51 14.38
N VAL A 72 13.56 -0.34 14.95
CA VAL A 72 13.89 0.03 16.32
C VAL A 72 12.69 0.62 17.02
N ASN A 73 12.40 0.12 18.22
CA ASN A 73 11.23 0.52 19.01
C ASN A 73 9.91 0.48 18.19
N GLY A 74 9.76 -0.55 17.36
CA GLY A 74 8.59 -0.71 16.50
C GLY A 74 8.50 0.22 15.29
N LYS A 75 9.53 1.03 15.02
CA LYS A 75 9.62 1.92 13.86
C LYS A 75 10.61 1.37 12.85
N THR A 76 10.24 1.38 11.58
CA THR A 76 11.05 0.85 10.48
C THR A 76 11.71 1.97 9.69
N TYR A 77 12.94 1.75 9.28
CA TYR A 77 13.79 2.68 8.54
C TYR A 77 14.52 1.95 7.42
N TYR A 78 14.96 2.68 6.39
CA TYR A 78 15.85 2.15 5.36
C TYR A 78 17.05 3.07 5.16
N ALA A 79 18.24 2.56 5.39
CA ALA A 79 19.49 3.24 5.09
C ALA A 79 19.96 2.86 3.67
N ASP A 80 20.28 3.85 2.84
CA ASP A 80 20.81 3.63 1.51
C ASP A 80 22.20 2.97 1.58
N PRO A 81 22.40 1.78 0.99
CA PRO A 81 23.67 1.08 1.04
C PRO A 81 24.85 1.88 0.45
N SER A 82 24.57 2.80 -0.47
CA SER A 82 25.63 3.56 -1.16
C SER A 82 26.20 4.71 -0.36
N ASN A 83 25.40 5.31 0.53
CA ASN A 83 25.80 6.51 1.28
C ASN A 83 25.42 6.46 2.77
N GLN A 84 24.78 5.37 3.22
CA GLN A 84 24.39 5.11 4.62
C GLN A 84 23.38 6.11 5.19
N GLN A 85 22.72 6.87 4.33
CA GLN A 85 21.72 7.85 4.73
C GLN A 85 20.33 7.23 4.75
N LEU A 86 19.51 7.68 5.69
CA LEU A 86 18.11 7.27 5.72
C LEU A 86 17.36 7.81 4.50
N LYS A 87 16.55 6.96 3.90
CA LYS A 87 15.55 7.43 2.94
C LYS A 87 14.51 8.27 3.65
N THR A 88 14.16 9.40 3.02
CA THR A 88 13.07 10.30 3.43
C THR A 88 12.21 10.61 2.22
N GLY A 89 10.94 10.93 2.42
CA GLY A 89 10.00 11.11 1.32
C GLY A 89 9.72 9.81 0.59
N THR A 90 9.48 9.89 -0.72
CA THR A 90 9.18 8.72 -1.55
C THR A 90 10.47 8.09 -2.08
N ALA A 91 10.63 6.78 -1.89
CA ALA A 91 11.76 6.01 -2.40
C ALA A 91 11.32 4.68 -3.00
N VAL A 92 11.97 4.24 -4.08
CA VAL A 92 11.78 2.91 -4.67
C VAL A 92 12.91 2.00 -4.19
N ILE A 93 12.55 0.88 -3.56
CA ILE A 93 13.46 -0.11 -3.01
C ILE A 93 12.94 -1.47 -3.47
N ASP A 94 13.76 -2.23 -4.19
CA ASP A 94 13.41 -3.56 -4.73
C ASP A 94 12.07 -3.56 -5.53
N ASN A 95 11.86 -2.52 -6.36
CA ASN A 95 10.66 -2.28 -7.17
C ASN A 95 9.37 -1.98 -6.37
N VAL A 96 9.47 -1.77 -5.07
CA VAL A 96 8.35 -1.31 -4.22
C VAL A 96 8.56 0.15 -3.86
N THR A 97 7.50 0.94 -3.93
CA THR A 97 7.52 2.34 -3.52
C THR A 97 7.15 2.46 -2.04
N TYR A 98 8.03 3.10 -1.29
CA TYR A 98 7.86 3.37 0.14
C TYR A 98 7.76 4.85 0.40
N ILE A 99 7.03 5.22 1.43
CA ILE A 99 6.94 6.61 1.92
C ILE A 99 7.52 6.66 3.32
N PHE A 100 8.53 7.51 3.49
CA PHE A 100 9.18 7.79 4.76
C PHE A 100 8.88 9.22 5.21
N ASP A 101 8.76 9.44 6.49
CA ASP A 101 8.67 10.80 7.03
C ASP A 101 10.02 11.54 6.96
N ARG A 102 10.03 12.79 7.37
CA ARG A 102 11.25 13.61 7.41
C ARG A 102 12.31 13.12 8.38
N THR A 103 11.99 12.19 9.29
CA THR A 103 12.93 11.57 10.22
C THR A 103 13.47 10.24 9.69
N GLY A 104 13.02 9.81 8.50
CA GLY A 104 13.35 8.53 7.88
C GLY A 104 12.51 7.35 8.37
N MET A 105 11.48 7.60 9.19
CA MET A 105 10.57 6.53 9.62
C MET A 105 9.63 6.13 8.48
N LEU A 106 9.49 4.83 8.23
CA LEU A 106 8.53 4.31 7.25
C LEU A 106 7.09 4.63 7.68
N ILE A 107 6.38 5.35 6.80
CA ILE A 107 4.96 5.66 6.96
C ILE A 107 4.10 4.61 6.27
N SER A 108 4.46 4.28 5.03
CA SER A 108 3.66 3.43 4.15
C SER A 108 4.53 2.74 3.11
N GLU A 109 4.07 1.57 2.70
CA GLU A 109 4.48 0.86 1.50
C GLU A 109 3.42 1.12 0.42
N VAL A 110 3.84 1.58 -0.74
CA VAL A 110 2.94 1.88 -1.86
C VAL A 110 3.07 0.77 -2.90
N HIS A 111 2.02 0.01 -3.04
CA HIS A 111 1.93 -1.03 -4.05
C HIS A 111 1.44 -0.44 -5.38
N LYS A 112 2.09 -0.82 -6.48
CA LYS A 112 1.65 -0.46 -7.83
C LYS A 112 0.53 -1.40 -8.25
N GLY A 113 -0.62 -0.84 -8.58
CA GLY A 113 -1.77 -1.59 -9.08
C GLY A 113 -2.33 -0.99 -10.36
N ILE A 114 -3.21 -1.76 -10.98
CA ILE A 114 -4.02 -1.34 -12.13
C ILE A 114 -5.47 -1.74 -11.90
N ASP A 115 -6.39 -1.02 -12.52
CA ASP A 115 -7.75 -1.49 -12.74
C ASP A 115 -7.93 -1.84 -14.22
N VAL A 116 -8.73 -2.86 -14.51
CA VAL A 116 -8.92 -3.39 -15.86
C VAL A 116 -10.33 -3.92 -16.07
N SER A 117 -10.71 -3.96 -17.34
CA SER A 117 -11.97 -4.50 -17.82
C SER A 117 -11.79 -5.10 -19.21
N SER A 118 -12.88 -5.50 -19.86
CA SER A 118 -12.87 -5.90 -21.29
C SER A 118 -12.37 -4.82 -22.24
N HIS A 119 -12.33 -3.55 -21.82
CA HIS A 119 -11.79 -2.47 -22.64
C HIS A 119 -10.30 -2.60 -22.95
N GLN A 120 -9.53 -3.30 -22.11
CA GLN A 120 -8.12 -3.55 -22.35
C GLN A 120 -7.85 -4.74 -23.29
N GLY A 121 -8.90 -5.50 -23.65
CA GLY A 121 -8.77 -6.69 -24.49
C GLY A 121 -7.97 -7.82 -23.85
N ILE A 122 -7.12 -8.47 -24.62
CA ILE A 122 -6.25 -9.55 -24.11
C ILE A 122 -5.02 -8.93 -23.45
N ILE A 123 -4.81 -9.25 -22.17
CA ILE A 123 -3.72 -8.73 -21.34
C ILE A 123 -2.64 -9.80 -21.19
N ASP A 124 -1.38 -9.45 -21.43
CA ASP A 124 -0.23 -10.27 -21.05
C ASP A 124 0.09 -10.04 -19.56
N TRP A 125 -0.47 -10.84 -18.70
CA TRP A 125 -0.32 -10.72 -17.25
C TRP A 125 1.09 -10.98 -16.74
N ASN A 126 1.91 -11.75 -17.47
CA ASN A 126 3.32 -11.92 -17.14
C ASN A 126 4.10 -10.62 -17.42
N GLN A 127 3.82 -9.94 -18.52
CA GLN A 127 4.41 -8.65 -18.81
C GLN A 127 3.96 -7.58 -17.79
N VAL A 128 2.68 -7.60 -17.41
CA VAL A 128 2.14 -6.73 -16.35
C VAL A 128 2.90 -6.97 -15.04
N ARG A 129 3.08 -8.23 -14.63
CA ARG A 129 3.83 -8.57 -13.41
C ARG A 129 5.28 -8.10 -13.47
N THR A 130 5.97 -8.31 -14.58
CA THR A 130 7.38 -7.91 -14.75
C THR A 130 7.56 -6.39 -14.80
N SER A 131 6.50 -5.62 -15.11
CA SER A 131 6.51 -4.15 -15.04
C SER A 131 6.40 -3.59 -13.61
N GLY A 132 6.35 -4.48 -12.60
CA GLY A 132 6.29 -4.14 -11.18
C GLY A 132 4.87 -3.95 -10.64
N VAL A 133 3.83 -4.29 -11.41
CA VAL A 133 2.44 -4.30 -10.94
C VAL A 133 2.26 -5.46 -9.97
N GLN A 134 1.70 -5.18 -8.81
CA GLN A 134 1.54 -6.13 -7.71
C GLN A 134 0.08 -6.56 -7.50
N PHE A 135 -0.88 -5.69 -7.87
CA PHE A 135 -2.28 -6.00 -7.77
C PHE A 135 -3.10 -5.48 -8.95
N ALA A 136 -4.25 -6.09 -9.18
CA ALA A 136 -5.23 -5.65 -10.17
C ALA A 136 -6.64 -5.67 -9.59
N VAL A 137 -7.42 -4.63 -9.88
CA VAL A 137 -8.86 -4.58 -9.58
C VAL A 137 -9.62 -4.79 -10.89
N ILE A 138 -10.33 -5.90 -11.01
CA ILE A 138 -10.88 -6.41 -12.27
C ILE A 138 -12.39 -6.19 -12.31
N ARG A 139 -12.90 -5.54 -13.35
CA ARG A 139 -14.33 -5.29 -13.47
C ARG A 139 -15.11 -6.59 -13.62
N ILE A 140 -16.11 -6.78 -12.76
CA ILE A 140 -17.05 -7.89 -12.88
C ILE A 140 -18.33 -7.48 -13.63
N MET A 141 -18.79 -6.24 -13.47
CA MET A 141 -20.06 -5.80 -14.01
C MET A 141 -20.05 -4.30 -14.30
N SER A 142 -20.78 -3.88 -15.31
CA SER A 142 -21.05 -2.46 -15.57
C SER A 142 -22.44 -2.24 -16.17
N TRP A 143 -22.92 -1.01 -16.04
CA TRP A 143 -24.09 -0.56 -16.79
C TRP A 143 -23.77 -0.43 -18.28
N GLN A 144 -24.66 -0.92 -19.14
CA GLN A 144 -24.55 -0.85 -20.59
C GLN A 144 -25.78 -0.17 -21.20
N GLY A 145 -25.55 0.62 -22.24
CA GLY A 145 -26.62 1.36 -22.91
C GLY A 145 -26.86 2.76 -22.36
N ASP A 146 -27.99 3.39 -22.72
CA ASP A 146 -28.31 4.71 -22.20
C ASP A 146 -28.81 4.66 -20.75
N ALA A 147 -28.79 5.82 -20.10
CA ALA A 147 -29.06 5.90 -18.67
C ALA A 147 -30.48 5.47 -18.26
N ALA A 148 -31.47 5.59 -19.20
CA ALA A 148 -32.88 5.32 -18.91
C ALA A 148 -33.31 3.89 -19.28
N THR A 149 -32.70 3.31 -20.32
CA THR A 149 -33.16 2.04 -20.93
C THR A 149 -32.09 0.97 -20.98
N GLY A 150 -30.90 1.26 -20.47
CA GLY A 150 -29.80 0.32 -20.37
C GLY A 150 -29.98 -0.79 -19.31
N GLY A 151 -28.97 -1.57 -19.10
CA GLY A 151 -28.98 -2.63 -18.11
C GLY A 151 -27.58 -3.06 -17.70
N TYR A 152 -27.50 -3.86 -16.64
CA TYR A 152 -26.24 -4.41 -16.19
C TYR A 152 -25.80 -5.58 -17.06
N ALA A 153 -24.51 -5.62 -17.39
CA ALA A 153 -23.88 -6.72 -18.06
C ALA A 153 -22.62 -7.15 -17.31
N ILE A 154 -22.43 -8.45 -17.17
CA ILE A 154 -21.18 -9.04 -16.66
C ILE A 154 -20.08 -8.79 -17.68
N ASP A 155 -18.92 -8.39 -17.20
CA ASP A 155 -17.75 -8.17 -18.04
C ASP A 155 -17.28 -9.50 -18.66
N PRO A 156 -17.24 -9.62 -20.00
CA PRO A 156 -16.93 -10.89 -20.66
C PRO A 156 -15.51 -11.38 -20.40
N ASP A 157 -14.60 -10.51 -19.97
CA ASP A 157 -13.21 -10.85 -19.71
C ASP A 157 -12.90 -11.04 -18.23
N PHE A 158 -13.88 -10.90 -17.33
CA PHE A 158 -13.70 -11.01 -15.89
C PHE A 158 -13.05 -12.34 -15.47
N GLU A 159 -13.61 -13.47 -15.89
CA GLU A 159 -13.11 -14.80 -15.51
C GLU A 159 -11.68 -15.03 -16.00
N ARG A 160 -11.41 -14.66 -17.27
CA ARG A 160 -10.08 -14.78 -17.85
C ARG A 160 -9.08 -13.94 -17.07
N ASN A 161 -9.37 -12.66 -16.90
CA ASN A 161 -8.46 -11.71 -16.27
C ASN A 161 -8.15 -12.10 -14.81
N ILE A 162 -9.14 -12.55 -14.04
CA ILE A 162 -8.91 -12.95 -12.65
C ILE A 162 -8.02 -14.20 -12.55
N ARG A 163 -8.24 -15.21 -13.43
CA ARG A 163 -7.45 -16.44 -13.44
C ARG A 163 -6.01 -16.16 -13.86
N GLU A 164 -5.83 -15.43 -14.96
CA GLU A 164 -4.51 -15.17 -15.53
C GLU A 164 -3.68 -14.21 -14.64
N ALA A 165 -4.29 -13.19 -14.04
CA ALA A 165 -3.63 -12.32 -13.10
C ALA A 165 -3.10 -13.10 -11.87
N ARG A 166 -3.92 -13.96 -11.27
CA ARG A 166 -3.49 -14.82 -10.17
C ARG A 166 -2.41 -15.81 -10.57
N ALA A 167 -2.52 -16.42 -11.75
CA ALA A 167 -1.50 -17.32 -12.27
C ALA A 167 -0.15 -16.63 -12.45
N ALA A 168 -0.15 -15.33 -12.80
CA ALA A 168 1.04 -14.50 -12.88
C ALA A 168 1.55 -13.99 -11.51
N GLY A 169 0.88 -14.35 -10.40
CA GLY A 169 1.27 -13.91 -9.05
C GLY A 169 0.89 -12.46 -8.73
N ILE A 170 -0.16 -11.94 -9.35
CA ILE A 170 -0.74 -10.63 -9.08
C ILE A 170 -1.92 -10.82 -8.10
N TYR A 171 -1.98 -10.01 -7.04
CA TYR A 171 -3.11 -9.97 -6.11
C TYR A 171 -4.34 -9.40 -6.82
N VAL A 172 -5.51 -9.97 -6.59
CA VAL A 172 -6.72 -9.58 -7.31
C VAL A 172 -7.82 -9.06 -6.38
N GLY A 173 -8.45 -7.97 -6.82
CA GLY A 173 -9.73 -7.49 -6.38
C GLY A 173 -10.71 -7.45 -7.52
N ALA A 174 -11.92 -7.05 -7.23
CA ALA A 174 -12.93 -6.85 -8.26
C ALA A 174 -13.65 -5.51 -8.07
N TYR A 175 -14.32 -5.03 -9.12
CA TYR A 175 -15.20 -3.87 -9.01
C TYR A 175 -16.40 -3.99 -9.94
N TRP A 176 -17.47 -3.29 -9.60
CA TRP A 176 -18.56 -3.05 -10.54
C TRP A 176 -18.90 -1.57 -10.60
N TYR A 177 -19.23 -1.11 -11.81
CA TYR A 177 -19.71 0.24 -12.02
C TYR A 177 -21.19 0.30 -11.63
N SER A 178 -21.49 1.00 -10.54
CA SER A 178 -22.82 1.11 -9.95
C SER A 178 -23.54 2.36 -10.44
N VAL A 179 -24.81 2.20 -10.75
CA VAL A 179 -25.75 3.32 -11.03
C VAL A 179 -26.98 3.26 -10.12
N ALA A 180 -26.90 2.55 -9.01
CA ALA A 180 -28.01 2.41 -8.07
C ALA A 180 -28.44 3.77 -7.48
N PHE A 181 -29.74 4.04 -7.45
CA PHE A 181 -30.31 5.28 -6.89
C PHE A 181 -30.56 5.19 -5.39
N ASN A 182 -30.66 3.96 -4.88
CA ASN A 182 -31.01 3.66 -3.50
C ASN A 182 -30.55 2.26 -3.08
N GLY A 183 -30.74 1.91 -1.81
CA GLY A 183 -30.31 0.60 -1.26
C GLY A 183 -31.03 -0.61 -1.89
N SER A 184 -32.26 -0.47 -2.40
CA SER A 184 -32.96 -1.58 -3.06
C SER A 184 -32.33 -1.92 -4.42
N GLU A 185 -31.90 -0.91 -5.16
CA GLU A 185 -31.21 -1.12 -6.45
C GLU A 185 -29.79 -1.64 -6.22
N ALA A 186 -29.10 -1.16 -5.20
CA ALA A 186 -27.81 -1.75 -4.79
C ALA A 186 -27.94 -3.26 -4.46
N LEU A 187 -29.04 -3.68 -3.85
CA LEU A 187 -29.34 -5.10 -3.64
C LEU A 187 -29.50 -5.87 -4.96
N GLN A 188 -30.19 -5.27 -5.94
CA GLN A 188 -30.35 -5.87 -7.28
C GLN A 188 -28.99 -6.05 -7.96
N GLU A 189 -28.12 -5.05 -7.93
CA GLU A 189 -26.76 -5.13 -8.48
C GLU A 189 -25.98 -6.28 -7.87
N VAL A 190 -25.94 -6.38 -6.55
CA VAL A 190 -25.22 -7.45 -5.84
C VAL A 190 -25.81 -8.82 -6.15
N ASN A 191 -27.14 -8.95 -6.28
CA ASN A 191 -27.78 -10.20 -6.69
C ASN A 191 -27.48 -10.60 -8.13
N ILE A 192 -27.33 -9.67 -9.05
CA ILE A 192 -26.88 -9.95 -10.43
C ILE A 192 -25.48 -10.54 -10.40
N ILE A 193 -24.56 -9.96 -9.65
CA ILE A 193 -23.21 -10.50 -9.48
C ILE A 193 -23.25 -11.91 -8.88
N LYS A 194 -23.95 -12.08 -7.75
CA LYS A 194 -24.09 -13.37 -7.04
C LYS A 194 -24.59 -14.50 -7.95
N ASN A 195 -25.56 -14.19 -8.80
CA ASN A 195 -26.19 -15.17 -9.66
C ASN A 195 -25.50 -15.32 -11.02
N SER A 196 -24.46 -14.54 -11.30
CA SER A 196 -23.73 -14.63 -12.55
C SER A 196 -22.92 -15.93 -12.65
N VAL A 197 -22.85 -16.46 -13.86
CA VAL A 197 -22.02 -17.66 -14.16
C VAL A 197 -20.55 -17.33 -13.90
N ALA A 198 -20.08 -16.17 -14.30
CA ALA A 198 -18.69 -15.75 -14.15
C ALA A 198 -18.24 -15.72 -12.69
N TRP A 199 -19.05 -15.14 -11.78
CA TRP A 199 -18.74 -15.14 -10.35
C TRP A 199 -18.69 -16.55 -9.76
N ASN A 200 -19.69 -17.37 -10.08
CA ASN A 200 -19.77 -18.73 -9.58
C ASN A 200 -18.63 -19.62 -10.11
N ASN A 201 -18.21 -19.45 -11.36
CA ASN A 201 -17.05 -20.16 -11.90
C ASN A 201 -15.76 -19.82 -11.16
N VAL A 202 -15.52 -18.55 -10.87
CA VAL A 202 -14.35 -18.08 -10.10
C VAL A 202 -14.35 -18.68 -8.70
N LEU A 203 -15.50 -18.72 -8.02
CA LEU A 203 -15.62 -19.35 -6.69
C LEU A 203 -15.41 -20.87 -6.75
N ASN A 204 -15.95 -21.55 -7.77
CA ASN A 204 -15.79 -22.99 -7.96
C ASN A 204 -14.33 -23.38 -8.22
N ASP A 205 -13.53 -22.49 -8.80
CA ASP A 205 -12.08 -22.68 -8.96
C ASP A 205 -11.30 -22.43 -7.65
N GLY A 206 -12.00 -22.14 -6.56
CA GLY A 206 -11.38 -21.82 -5.27
C GLY A 206 -10.68 -20.46 -5.22
N ILE A 207 -10.98 -19.56 -6.15
CA ILE A 207 -10.40 -18.23 -6.17
C ILE A 207 -11.12 -17.33 -5.16
N ILE A 208 -10.37 -16.84 -4.19
CA ILE A 208 -10.80 -15.83 -3.23
C ILE A 208 -10.12 -14.50 -3.60
N LEU A 209 -10.84 -13.39 -3.52
CA LEU A 209 -10.26 -12.08 -3.75
C LEU A 209 -9.26 -11.72 -2.63
N ASP A 210 -8.07 -11.29 -3.01
CA ASP A 210 -7.04 -10.81 -2.08
C ASP A 210 -7.36 -9.40 -1.58
N LEU A 211 -7.95 -8.59 -2.46
CA LEU A 211 -8.35 -7.20 -2.24
C LEU A 211 -9.88 -7.09 -2.13
N PRO A 212 -10.42 -5.94 -1.71
CA PRO A 212 -11.85 -5.72 -1.68
C PRO A 212 -12.55 -5.90 -3.03
N MET A 213 -13.85 -6.12 -2.96
CA MET A 213 -14.75 -5.87 -4.08
C MET A 213 -15.26 -4.44 -3.96
N PHE A 214 -14.92 -3.59 -4.94
CA PHE A 214 -15.20 -2.17 -4.92
C PHE A 214 -16.51 -1.84 -5.62
N ILE A 215 -17.27 -0.94 -5.00
CA ILE A 215 -18.36 -0.21 -5.66
C ILE A 215 -17.72 1.00 -6.33
N ASP A 216 -17.72 1.01 -7.65
CA ASP A 216 -17.31 2.15 -8.45
C ASP A 216 -18.55 3.02 -8.71
N TYR A 217 -18.66 4.13 -7.97
CA TYR A 217 -19.84 4.98 -7.93
C TYR A 217 -19.51 6.41 -8.33
N GLU A 218 -19.50 6.68 -9.62
CA GLU A 218 -19.07 7.97 -10.18
C GLU A 218 -19.97 8.51 -11.29
N ASN A 219 -21.22 8.01 -11.38
CA ASN A 219 -22.17 8.49 -12.37
C ASN A 219 -22.68 9.90 -12.00
N ASN A 220 -22.26 10.89 -12.77
CA ASN A 220 -22.62 12.29 -12.58
C ASN A 220 -23.45 12.87 -13.74
N THR A 221 -24.08 12.03 -14.57
CA THR A 221 -24.93 12.49 -15.67
C THR A 221 -26.10 13.34 -15.16
N ALA A 222 -26.54 14.30 -15.95
CA ALA A 222 -27.67 15.16 -15.57
C ALA A 222 -28.94 14.34 -15.27
N TRP A 223 -29.14 13.24 -15.98
CA TRP A 223 -30.26 12.33 -15.73
C TRP A 223 -30.12 11.66 -14.36
N PHE A 224 -28.99 11.06 -14.06
CA PHE A 224 -28.74 10.43 -12.76
C PHE A 224 -28.92 11.43 -11.61
N ASN A 225 -28.35 12.61 -11.76
CA ASN A 225 -28.48 13.68 -10.77
C ASN A 225 -29.92 14.13 -10.54
N SER A 226 -30.80 14.07 -11.57
CA SER A 226 -32.21 14.38 -11.44
C SER A 226 -33.01 13.29 -10.71
N GLN A 227 -32.52 12.06 -10.65
CA GLN A 227 -33.16 10.91 -9.99
C GLN A 227 -32.70 10.68 -8.56
N THR A 228 -31.59 11.32 -8.14
CA THR A 228 -30.93 11.04 -6.87
C THR A 228 -30.75 12.29 -6.01
N THR A 229 -30.57 12.05 -4.71
CA THR A 229 -30.13 13.03 -3.72
C THR A 229 -28.84 12.54 -3.05
N TYR A 230 -28.13 13.41 -2.34
CA TYR A 230 -26.99 12.96 -1.52
C TYR A 230 -27.37 11.84 -0.55
N ALA A 231 -28.56 11.94 0.08
CA ALA A 231 -29.02 10.93 1.01
C ALA A 231 -29.28 9.58 0.32
N SER A 232 -29.91 9.57 -0.86
CA SER A 232 -30.18 8.33 -1.59
C SER A 232 -28.91 7.70 -2.16
N ARG A 233 -27.93 8.49 -2.61
CA ARG A 233 -26.62 8.00 -3.05
C ARG A 233 -25.83 7.38 -1.89
N THR A 234 -25.78 8.09 -0.75
CA THR A 234 -25.14 7.57 0.48
C THR A 234 -25.78 6.24 0.90
N GLU A 235 -27.10 6.14 0.82
CA GLU A 235 -27.83 4.90 1.12
C GLU A 235 -27.48 3.79 0.12
N ALA A 236 -27.44 4.08 -1.18
CA ALA A 236 -27.05 3.10 -2.20
C ALA A 236 -25.65 2.52 -1.92
N VAL A 237 -24.67 3.38 -1.71
CA VAL A 237 -23.30 2.96 -1.41
C VAL A 237 -23.23 2.18 -0.10
N ARG A 238 -23.80 2.72 0.98
CA ARG A 238 -23.82 2.08 2.29
C ARG A 238 -24.44 0.68 2.24
N MET A 239 -25.58 0.54 1.59
CA MET A 239 -26.25 -0.75 1.45
C MET A 239 -25.51 -1.69 0.51
N GLY A 240 -24.96 -1.16 -0.59
CA GLY A 240 -24.09 -1.95 -1.48
C GLY A 240 -22.90 -2.56 -0.75
N MET A 241 -22.22 -1.82 0.12
CA MET A 241 -21.12 -2.35 0.95
C MET A 241 -21.62 -3.46 1.89
N ILE A 242 -22.74 -3.25 2.58
CA ILE A 242 -23.33 -4.27 3.47
C ILE A 242 -23.71 -5.54 2.70
N TYR A 243 -24.29 -5.40 1.51
CA TYR A 243 -24.67 -6.55 0.68
C TYR A 243 -23.47 -7.27 0.08
N THR A 244 -22.41 -6.55 -0.27
CA THR A 244 -21.13 -7.14 -0.71
C THR A 244 -20.57 -8.07 0.36
N GLU A 245 -20.55 -7.62 1.60
CA GLU A 245 -20.08 -8.43 2.72
C GLU A 245 -21.01 -9.62 3.01
N ASN A 246 -22.31 -9.37 3.16
CA ASN A 246 -23.24 -10.39 3.64
C ASN A 246 -23.69 -11.37 2.56
N ILE A 247 -23.70 -10.99 1.29
CA ILE A 247 -24.25 -11.80 0.19
C ILE A 247 -23.13 -12.41 -0.66
N LEU A 248 -22.06 -11.67 -0.95
CA LEU A 248 -20.93 -12.15 -1.73
C LEU A 248 -19.80 -12.69 -0.87
N GLY A 249 -19.80 -12.41 0.44
CA GLY A 249 -18.74 -12.83 1.35
C GLY A 249 -17.41 -12.12 1.10
N CYS A 250 -17.45 -10.97 0.43
CA CYS A 250 -16.28 -10.19 0.07
C CYS A 250 -16.11 -9.00 0.99
N ARG A 251 -14.86 -8.63 1.29
CA ARG A 251 -14.58 -7.35 1.94
C ARG A 251 -15.01 -6.21 1.00
N PRO A 252 -15.86 -5.28 1.42
CA PRO A 252 -16.31 -4.20 0.56
C PRO A 252 -15.25 -3.10 0.44
N GLY A 253 -15.22 -2.44 -0.70
CA GLY A 253 -14.47 -1.23 -0.98
C GLY A 253 -15.35 -0.19 -1.65
N PHE A 254 -14.90 1.05 -1.67
CA PHE A 254 -15.59 2.15 -2.33
C PHE A 254 -14.60 2.97 -3.16
N TYR A 255 -15.00 3.30 -4.38
CA TYR A 255 -14.29 4.21 -5.27
C TYR A 255 -15.25 5.26 -5.81
N SER A 256 -14.80 6.50 -5.87
CA SER A 256 -15.52 7.62 -6.48
C SER A 256 -14.54 8.71 -6.89
N SER A 257 -14.94 9.59 -7.79
CA SER A 257 -14.19 10.80 -8.11
C SER A 257 -14.32 11.85 -6.99
N GLU A 258 -13.36 12.80 -6.91
CA GLU A 258 -13.36 13.88 -5.91
C GLU A 258 -14.61 14.80 -6.00
N SER A 259 -15.37 14.72 -7.08
CA SER A 259 -16.57 15.54 -7.30
C SER A 259 -17.86 14.94 -6.73
N TYR A 260 -17.76 13.85 -5.99
CA TYR A 260 -18.91 13.14 -5.41
C TYR A 260 -19.12 13.44 -3.94
#